data_e5546421cacbd41075913508b98979ef
#
_entry.id   e5546421cacbd41075913508b98979ef
#
_cell.length_a   1.000
_cell.length_b   1.000
_cell.length_c   1.000
_cell.angle_alpha   90.00
_cell.angle_beta   90.00
_cell.angle_gamma   90.00
#
_symmetry.space_group_name_H-M   'P 1'
#
loop_
_entity.id
_entity.type
_entity.pdbx_description
1 polymer ?
#
loop_
_entity_poly.entity_id
_entity_poly.type
_entity_poly.pdbx_seq_one_letter_code
_entity_poly.pdbx_strand_id
1 'polypeptide(L)'
;MVKFICYPKCTTCQKARKWLDDNKIEYEFRDIKLNNPTLDELKEWHKKSGLPLKKFFNTSGLLYKSLDLKNKLPTMTDDDMLKLLATDGMLVKRPLLIGDDFVLVGFKEGDWSAKVIK
;
A
#
# COMPACT_ATOMS: atom_id res chain seq x y z
N MET A 1 -5.22 -11.60 12.36
CA MET A 1 -3.94 -11.61 11.61
C MET A 1 -3.95 -10.46 10.61
N VAL A 2 -2.92 -9.65 10.62
CA VAL A 2 -2.78 -8.55 9.64
C VAL A 2 -2.39 -9.10 8.28
N LYS A 3 -2.74 -8.36 7.23
CA LYS A 3 -2.29 -8.67 5.86
C LYS A 3 -1.13 -7.75 5.50
N PHE A 4 -0.03 -8.35 5.07
CA PHE A 4 1.16 -7.64 4.65
C PHE A 4 1.29 -7.75 3.14
N ILE A 5 1.06 -6.63 2.45
CA ILE A 5 1.03 -6.59 0.98
C ILE A 5 2.26 -5.84 0.51
N CYS A 6 3.12 -6.53 -0.21
CA CYS A 6 4.38 -5.93 -0.64
C CYS A 6 4.88 -6.54 -1.95
N TYR A 7 5.93 -5.93 -2.49
CA TYR A 7 6.69 -6.46 -3.62
C TYR A 7 8.00 -7.02 -3.08
N PRO A 8 8.26 -8.34 -3.23
CA PRO A 8 9.43 -8.97 -2.61
C PRO A 8 10.77 -8.35 -2.99
N LYS A 9 10.88 -7.76 -4.18
CA LYS A 9 12.11 -7.11 -4.65
C LYS A 9 12.27 -5.67 -4.17
N CYS A 10 11.28 -5.11 -3.47
CA CYS A 10 11.33 -3.74 -2.96
C CYS A 10 12.12 -3.69 -1.64
N THR A 11 13.13 -2.84 -1.57
CA THR A 11 13.99 -2.70 -0.38
C THR A 11 13.19 -2.31 0.85
N THR A 12 12.28 -1.36 0.71
CA THR A 12 11.40 -0.92 1.82
C THR A 12 10.52 -2.06 2.30
N CYS A 13 10.00 -2.87 1.38
CA CYS A 13 9.21 -4.05 1.73
C CYS A 13 10.03 -5.08 2.51
N GLN A 14 11.28 -5.29 2.11
CA GLN A 14 12.18 -6.22 2.80
C GLN A 14 12.45 -5.76 4.23
N LYS A 15 12.69 -4.47 4.43
CA LYS A 15 12.89 -3.88 5.76
C LYS A 15 11.64 -4.04 6.63
N ALA A 16 10.47 -3.79 6.07
CA ALA A 16 9.21 -3.92 6.79
C ALA A 16 8.95 -5.37 7.19
N ARG A 17 9.21 -6.32 6.30
CA ARG A 17 9.05 -7.74 6.58
C ARG A 17 9.97 -8.20 7.71
N LYS A 18 11.23 -7.77 7.65
CA LYS A 18 12.19 -8.08 8.71
C LYS A 18 11.72 -7.54 10.05
N TRP A 19 11.21 -6.31 10.07
CA TRP A 19 10.68 -5.71 11.28
C TRP A 19 9.49 -6.52 11.85
N LEU A 20 8.57 -6.98 11.00
CA LEU A 20 7.46 -7.82 11.42
C LEU A 20 7.96 -9.14 12.02
N ASP A 21 8.90 -9.78 11.35
CA ASP A 21 9.48 -11.06 11.81
C ASP A 21 10.23 -10.88 13.12
N ASP A 22 11.03 -9.82 13.25
CA ASP A 22 11.82 -9.55 14.46
C ASP A 22 10.92 -9.26 15.66
N ASN A 23 9.75 -8.68 15.45
CA ASN A 23 8.77 -8.38 16.50
C ASN A 23 7.76 -9.52 16.68
N LYS A 24 7.95 -10.65 16.00
CA LYS A 24 7.10 -11.85 16.10
C LYS A 24 5.63 -11.58 15.82
N ILE A 25 5.37 -10.70 14.85
CA ILE A 25 4.01 -10.36 14.44
C ILE A 25 3.59 -11.32 13.33
N GLU A 26 2.48 -12.02 13.54
CA GLU A 26 1.92 -12.91 12.52
C GLU A 26 1.23 -12.08 11.43
N TYR A 27 1.45 -12.46 10.18
CA TYR A 27 0.85 -11.78 9.04
C TYR A 27 0.60 -12.74 7.89
N GLU A 28 -0.39 -12.38 7.06
CA GLU A 28 -0.64 -13.04 5.81
C GLU A 28 0.08 -12.26 4.71
N PHE A 29 0.99 -12.92 4.00
CA PHE A 29 1.79 -12.31 2.93
C PHE A 29 1.02 -12.32 1.61
N ARG A 30 1.09 -11.21 0.88
CA ARG A 30 0.50 -11.11 -0.46
C ARG A 30 1.45 -10.33 -1.36
N ASP A 31 1.80 -10.90 -2.52
CA ASP A 31 2.62 -10.24 -3.53
C ASP A 31 1.76 -9.27 -4.31
N ILE A 32 2.06 -7.98 -4.22
CA ILE A 32 1.25 -6.91 -4.79
C ILE A 32 1.28 -6.93 -6.33
N LYS A 33 2.35 -7.47 -6.92
CA LYS A 33 2.48 -7.55 -8.38
C LYS A 33 1.70 -8.73 -8.96
N LEU A 34 1.83 -9.90 -8.35
CA LEU A 34 1.20 -11.12 -8.83
C LEU A 34 -0.28 -11.16 -8.49
N ASN A 35 -0.67 -10.51 -7.42
CA ASN A 35 -2.03 -10.51 -6.92
C ASN A 35 -2.41 -9.10 -6.51
N ASN A 36 -2.55 -8.24 -7.52
CA ASN A 36 -2.79 -6.82 -7.30
C ASN A 36 -4.14 -6.55 -6.60
N PRO A 37 -4.21 -5.46 -5.83
CA PRO A 37 -5.45 -5.09 -5.16
C PRO A 37 -6.61 -4.89 -6.13
N THR A 38 -7.79 -5.34 -5.71
CA THR A 38 -9.02 -5.12 -6.47
C THR A 38 -9.57 -3.73 -6.20
N LEU A 39 -10.48 -3.28 -7.06
CA LEU A 39 -11.17 -2.00 -6.88
C LEU A 39 -11.89 -1.94 -5.54
N ASP A 40 -12.60 -3.00 -5.17
CA ASP A 40 -13.34 -3.05 -3.90
C ASP A 40 -12.41 -3.01 -2.69
N GLU A 41 -11.30 -3.73 -2.76
CA GLU A 41 -10.29 -3.69 -1.70
C GLU A 41 -9.70 -2.29 -1.53
N LEU A 42 -9.34 -1.64 -2.63
CA LEU A 42 -8.78 -0.28 -2.59
C LEU A 42 -9.77 0.74 -2.02
N LYS A 43 -11.04 0.63 -2.35
CA LYS A 43 -12.09 1.47 -1.78
C LYS A 43 -12.16 1.32 -0.26
N GLU A 44 -12.18 0.08 0.21
CA GLU A 44 -12.24 -0.22 1.65
C GLU A 44 -10.97 0.27 2.36
N TRP A 45 -9.80 -0.02 1.81
CA TRP A 45 -8.53 0.39 2.42
C TRP A 45 -8.36 1.90 2.46
N HIS A 46 -8.75 2.58 1.39
CA HIS A 46 -8.73 4.04 1.36
C HIS A 46 -9.60 4.63 2.47
N LYS A 47 -10.81 4.12 2.62
CA LYS A 47 -11.74 4.55 3.65
C LYS A 47 -11.19 4.33 5.05
N LYS A 48 -10.62 3.15 5.31
CA LYS A 48 -10.03 2.81 6.61
C LYS A 48 -8.77 3.60 6.93
N SER A 49 -8.00 3.97 5.91
CA SER A 49 -6.72 4.65 6.11
C SER A 49 -6.87 6.09 6.61
N GLY A 50 -7.96 6.75 6.24
CA GLY A 50 -8.13 8.18 6.51
C GLY A 50 -7.18 9.06 5.72
N LEU A 51 -6.44 8.52 4.75
CA LEU A 51 -5.45 9.25 3.98
C LEU A 51 -6.02 9.74 2.65
N PRO A 52 -5.46 10.83 2.08
CA PRO A 52 -5.77 11.20 0.70
C PRO A 52 -5.39 10.07 -0.26
N LEU A 53 -6.20 9.85 -1.28
CA LEU A 53 -6.01 8.74 -2.21
C LEU A 53 -4.67 8.80 -2.95
N LYS A 54 -4.14 9.99 -3.20
CA LYS A 54 -2.82 10.16 -3.82
C LYS A 54 -1.70 9.50 -3.02
N LYS A 55 -1.87 9.30 -1.71
CA LYS A 55 -0.88 8.63 -0.88
C LYS A 55 -0.76 7.14 -1.17
N PHE A 56 -1.75 6.57 -1.86
CA PHE A 56 -1.72 5.17 -2.28
C PHE A 56 -0.92 4.93 -3.55
N PHE A 57 -0.42 5.98 -4.20
CA PHE A 57 0.38 5.84 -5.41
C PHE A 57 1.87 5.72 -5.10
N ASN A 58 2.55 4.85 -5.83
CA ASN A 58 4.00 4.70 -5.76
C ASN A 58 4.66 5.78 -6.61
N THR A 59 4.93 6.94 -6.01
CA THR A 59 5.42 8.13 -6.71
C THR A 59 6.84 7.99 -7.25
N SER A 60 7.62 7.05 -6.74
CA SER A 60 8.98 6.78 -7.22
C SER A 60 9.03 5.66 -8.25
N GLY A 61 7.89 5.07 -8.63
CA GLY A 61 7.83 3.96 -9.55
C GLY A 61 7.91 4.40 -11.01
N LEU A 62 8.35 3.48 -11.87
CA LEU A 62 8.47 3.72 -13.31
C LEU A 62 7.13 4.02 -13.97
N LEU A 63 6.07 3.29 -13.59
CA LEU A 63 4.74 3.50 -14.14
C LEU A 63 4.18 4.87 -13.78
N TYR A 64 4.40 5.32 -12.56
CA TYR A 64 3.97 6.64 -12.13
C TYR A 64 4.59 7.72 -13.02
N LYS A 65 5.87 7.58 -13.32
CA LYS A 65 6.60 8.52 -14.16
C LYS A 65 6.20 8.42 -15.63
N SER A 66 6.10 7.18 -16.15
CA SER A 66 5.80 6.96 -17.57
C SER A 66 4.37 7.40 -17.94
N LEU A 67 3.44 7.31 -17.00
CA LEU A 67 2.05 7.76 -17.21
C LEU A 67 1.85 9.24 -16.86
N ASP A 68 2.90 9.94 -16.46
CA ASP A 68 2.86 11.37 -16.09
C ASP A 68 1.80 11.66 -15.01
N LEU A 69 1.71 10.78 -14.00
CA LEU A 69 0.68 10.87 -12.97
C LEU A 69 0.84 12.09 -12.08
N LYS A 70 2.07 12.58 -11.90
CA LYS A 70 2.31 13.81 -11.15
C LYS A 70 1.44 14.97 -11.66
N ASN A 71 1.30 15.06 -12.99
CA ASN A 71 0.50 16.12 -13.62
C ASN A 71 -0.97 15.74 -13.81
N LYS A 72 -1.27 14.44 -13.91
CA LYS A 72 -2.63 13.95 -14.17
C LYS A 72 -3.48 13.79 -12.92
N LEU A 73 -2.89 13.34 -11.79
CA LEU A 73 -3.65 13.08 -10.57
C LEU A 73 -4.47 14.29 -10.09
N PRO A 74 -3.95 15.53 -10.12
CA PRO A 74 -4.75 16.67 -9.66
C PRO A 74 -6.04 16.88 -10.43
N THR A 75 -6.16 16.33 -11.65
CA THR A 75 -7.36 16.47 -12.49
C THR A 75 -8.28 15.26 -12.42
N MET A 76 -7.85 14.18 -11.71
CA MET A 76 -8.61 12.93 -11.64
C MET A 76 -9.54 12.92 -10.43
N THR A 77 -10.70 12.27 -10.60
CA THR A 77 -11.59 11.99 -9.47
C THR A 77 -11.06 10.83 -8.65
N ASP A 78 -11.56 10.67 -7.43
CA ASP A 78 -11.21 9.53 -6.58
C ASP A 78 -11.56 8.21 -7.26
N ASP A 79 -12.72 8.14 -7.94
CA ASP A 79 -13.12 6.95 -8.70
C ASP A 79 -12.11 6.60 -9.78
N ASP A 80 -11.65 7.60 -10.53
CA ASP A 80 -10.65 7.40 -11.59
C ASP A 80 -9.32 6.91 -11.00
N MET A 81 -8.89 7.49 -9.88
CA MET A 81 -7.67 7.05 -9.20
C MET A 81 -7.76 5.62 -8.70
N LEU A 82 -8.91 5.25 -8.10
CA LEU A 82 -9.12 3.88 -7.61
C LEU A 82 -9.10 2.87 -8.75
N LYS A 83 -9.75 3.19 -9.85
CA LYS A 83 -9.75 2.32 -11.04
C LYS A 83 -8.35 2.16 -11.61
N LEU A 84 -7.58 3.24 -11.66
CA LEU A 84 -6.20 3.20 -12.14
C LEU A 84 -5.32 2.33 -11.24
N LEU A 85 -5.41 2.50 -9.93
CA LEU A 85 -4.65 1.67 -8.98
C LEU A 85 -4.97 0.19 -9.11
N ALA A 86 -6.22 -0.14 -9.42
CA ALA A 86 -6.65 -1.53 -9.57
C ALA A 86 -6.11 -2.20 -10.84
N THR A 87 -5.55 -1.45 -11.78
CA THR A 87 -5.03 -2.01 -13.04
C THR A 87 -3.65 -2.66 -12.89
N ASP A 88 -2.85 -2.21 -11.93
CA ASP A 88 -1.48 -2.71 -11.76
C ASP A 88 -0.99 -2.46 -10.34
N GLY A 89 -0.58 -3.54 -9.67
CA GLY A 89 -0.06 -3.44 -8.31
C GLY A 89 1.19 -2.60 -8.18
N MET A 90 1.96 -2.43 -9.27
CA MET A 90 3.18 -1.62 -9.25
C MET A 90 2.88 -0.11 -9.18
N LEU A 91 1.64 0.30 -9.43
CA LEU A 91 1.19 1.68 -9.21
C LEU A 91 0.95 1.97 -7.72
N VAL A 92 0.76 0.94 -6.92
CA VAL A 92 0.34 1.08 -5.52
C VAL A 92 1.55 1.27 -4.63
N LYS A 93 1.46 2.23 -3.71
CA LYS A 93 2.46 2.45 -2.66
C LYS A 93 2.59 1.21 -1.79
N ARG A 94 3.81 0.81 -1.49
CA ARG A 94 4.09 -0.40 -0.72
C ARG A 94 5.19 -0.16 0.32
N PRO A 95 5.18 -0.94 1.39
CA PRO A 95 4.23 -1.99 1.71
C PRO A 95 2.90 -1.42 2.22
N LEU A 96 1.86 -2.25 2.19
CA LEU A 96 0.59 -1.98 2.85
C LEU A 96 0.44 -2.94 4.02
N LEU A 97 -0.02 -2.43 5.16
CA LEU A 97 -0.37 -3.28 6.31
C LEU A 97 -1.84 -3.08 6.63
N ILE A 98 -2.61 -4.15 6.46
CA ILE A 98 -4.06 -4.11 6.59
C ILE A 98 -4.48 -4.83 7.87
N GLY A 99 -5.01 -4.09 8.83
CA GLY A 99 -5.60 -4.66 10.04
C GLY A 99 -7.11 -4.62 9.98
N ASP A 100 -7.76 -5.06 11.06
CA ASP A 100 -9.22 -5.07 11.13
C ASP A 100 -9.80 -3.65 11.11
N ASP A 101 -9.12 -2.72 11.77
CA ASP A 101 -9.60 -1.35 11.95
C ASP A 101 -8.61 -0.28 11.48
N PHE A 102 -7.55 -0.67 10.76
CA PHE A 102 -6.56 0.27 10.26
C PHE A 102 -5.95 -0.18 8.94
N VAL A 103 -5.43 0.78 8.19
CA VAL A 103 -4.63 0.56 6.98
C VAL A 103 -3.44 1.50 7.04
N LEU A 104 -2.24 0.94 6.97
CA LEU A 104 -0.99 1.71 6.94
C LEU A 104 -0.38 1.62 5.56
N VAL A 105 0.05 2.76 5.02
CA VAL A 105 0.61 2.88 3.67
C VAL A 105 2.06 3.32 3.79
N GLY A 106 2.97 2.53 3.22
CA GLY A 106 4.40 2.72 3.41
C GLY A 106 4.87 2.20 4.75
N PHE A 107 6.19 2.17 4.96
CA PHE A 107 6.75 1.65 6.19
C PHE A 107 7.33 2.77 7.05
N LYS A 108 6.70 3.01 8.19
CA LYS A 108 7.18 3.91 9.24
C LYS A 108 7.08 3.16 10.55
N GLU A 109 8.23 2.82 11.13
CA GLU A 109 8.27 1.98 12.34
C GLU A 109 7.39 2.51 13.46
N GLY A 110 7.41 3.82 13.71
CA GLY A 110 6.60 4.43 14.76
C GLY A 110 5.11 4.19 14.58
N ASP A 111 4.63 4.36 13.35
CA ASP A 111 3.21 4.16 13.02
C ASP A 111 2.83 2.69 13.14
N TRP A 112 3.68 1.80 12.65
CA TRP A 112 3.43 0.36 12.70
C TRP A 112 3.47 -0.15 14.14
N SER A 113 4.45 0.31 14.91
CA SER A 113 4.56 -0.04 16.33
C SER A 113 3.31 0.36 17.11
N ALA A 114 2.79 1.55 16.86
CA ALA A 114 1.58 2.05 17.53
C ALA A 114 0.34 1.19 17.24
N LYS A 115 0.29 0.53 16.10
CA LYS A 115 -0.88 -0.27 15.68
C LYS A 115 -0.78 -1.76 16.02
N VAL A 116 0.41 -2.35 15.96
CA VAL A 116 0.56 -3.82 16.08
C VAL A 116 1.33 -4.27 17.30
N ILE A 117 2.07 -3.40 17.96
CA ILE A 117 2.75 -3.72 19.23
C ILE A 117 1.92 -3.15 20.37
N LYS A 118 1.55 -4.01 21.28
CA LYS A 118 0.72 -3.64 22.42
C LYS A 118 1.48 -3.72 23.72
#